data_452875f1c902c587b57c5489efe01b8f
#
_entry.id   452875f1c902c587b57c5489efe01b8f
#
_cell.length_a   1.000
_cell.length_b   1.000
_cell.length_c   1.000
_cell.angle_alpha   90.00
_cell.angle_beta   90.00
_cell.angle_gamma   90.00
#
_symmetry.space_group_name_H-M   'P 1'
#
loop_
_entity.id
_entity.type
_entity.pdbx_description
1 polymer ?
#
loop_
_entity_poly.entity_id
_entity_poly.type
_entity_poly.pdbx_seq_one_letter_code
_entity_poly.pdbx_strand_id
1 'polypeptide(L)'
;MAKKKSPQIVRDIQKNPPEPVNFAFEKNISYSQLSMYTQCPKKWALQYRDGHKIREQSIHMTFGTALHETLQMYLDVMYNQSAVKADELDLETDFETRLRDCYADAYKQNKGEHFTDAQTLREFYSDGVEIINYLRKNRRKYFSKRGWWLVGCEIPIVLAPNPHLPRVKYMGFLDVVMYNETTNKFIIIDIKTSTRGWNDKAKKDKSKQHQLVLYKKFFAEQYNVPIDDIDIEFFIVKRKLYESQDFVIKRIQQFRPPSGKTSVNQATKSLNEFLDNCFTSEGYNEKDMPALTNNNCKWCPYFKTHLCNATFEK
;
A
#
# COMPACT_ATOMS: atom_id res chain seq x y z
N MET A 1 -15.15 27.15 20.60
CA MET A 1 -15.17 27.55 19.17
C MET A 1 -15.81 26.45 18.35
N ALA A 2 -16.77 26.76 17.48
CA ALA A 2 -17.35 25.74 16.58
C ALA A 2 -16.27 25.16 15.66
N LYS A 3 -16.27 23.84 15.49
CA LYS A 3 -15.31 23.17 14.61
C LYS A 3 -15.55 23.64 13.16
N LYS A 4 -14.51 24.12 12.48
CA LYS A 4 -14.60 24.49 11.07
C LYS A 4 -15.07 23.28 10.26
N LYS A 5 -16.11 23.45 9.45
CA LYS A 5 -16.65 22.40 8.60
C LYS A 5 -15.65 22.06 7.49
N SER A 6 -15.43 20.78 7.21
CA SER A 6 -14.54 20.36 6.13
C SER A 6 -14.98 20.92 4.77
N PRO A 7 -14.07 21.16 3.82
CA PRO A 7 -14.40 21.58 2.45
C PRO A 7 -15.43 20.67 1.78
N GLN A 8 -16.24 21.23 0.86
CA GLN A 8 -17.31 20.46 0.20
C GLN A 8 -16.76 19.23 -0.51
N ILE A 9 -15.68 19.39 -1.28
CA ILE A 9 -15.04 18.30 -2.03
C ILE A 9 -14.62 17.12 -1.12
N VAL A 10 -14.14 17.39 0.08
CA VAL A 10 -13.78 16.35 1.06
C VAL A 10 -15.02 15.57 1.49
N ARG A 11 -16.12 16.29 1.78
CA ARG A 11 -17.40 15.67 2.18
C ARG A 11 -18.01 14.86 1.04
N ASP A 12 -17.88 15.32 -0.19
CA ASP A 12 -18.42 14.64 -1.36
C ASP A 12 -17.71 13.31 -1.60
N ILE A 13 -16.38 13.27 -1.47
CA ILE A 13 -15.61 12.02 -1.56
C ILE A 13 -16.01 11.05 -0.44
N GLN A 14 -16.11 11.55 0.81
CA GLN A 14 -16.47 10.73 1.96
C GLN A 14 -17.89 10.12 1.87
N LYS A 15 -18.82 10.80 1.20
CA LYS A 15 -20.22 10.36 1.06
C LYS A 15 -20.46 9.43 -0.13
N ASN A 16 -19.55 9.41 -1.07
CA ASN A 16 -19.70 8.67 -2.33
C ASN A 16 -18.56 7.64 -2.50
N PRO A 17 -18.48 6.61 -1.62
CA PRO A 17 -17.55 5.52 -1.83
C PRO A 17 -17.92 4.78 -3.12
N PRO A 18 -16.95 4.16 -3.82
CA PRO A 18 -17.26 3.35 -4.99
C PRO A 18 -18.06 2.11 -4.60
N GLU A 19 -18.83 1.59 -5.56
CA GLU A 19 -19.50 0.30 -5.41
C GLU A 19 -18.49 -0.81 -5.20
N PRO A 20 -18.72 -1.73 -4.25
CA PRO A 20 -17.82 -2.84 -3.99
C PRO A 20 -17.81 -3.81 -5.18
N VAL A 21 -16.69 -4.52 -5.34
CA VAL A 21 -16.54 -5.57 -6.37
C VAL A 21 -17.52 -6.71 -6.09
N ASN A 22 -18.32 -7.07 -7.10
CA ASN A 22 -19.17 -8.24 -7.04
C ASN A 22 -18.42 -9.48 -7.50
N PHE A 23 -17.78 -10.17 -6.56
CA PHE A 23 -16.92 -11.34 -6.82
C PHE A 23 -17.64 -12.54 -7.47
N ALA A 24 -18.97 -12.57 -7.50
CA ALA A 24 -19.71 -13.60 -8.22
C ALA A 24 -19.61 -13.43 -9.74
N PHE A 25 -19.47 -12.20 -10.22
CA PHE A 25 -19.50 -11.85 -11.65
C PHE A 25 -18.25 -11.10 -12.14
N GLU A 26 -17.44 -10.58 -11.21
CA GLU A 26 -16.31 -9.71 -11.50
C GLU A 26 -15.00 -10.34 -11.02
N LYS A 27 -13.92 -10.01 -11.71
CA LYS A 27 -12.55 -10.35 -11.30
C LYS A 27 -11.89 -9.08 -10.76
N ASN A 28 -11.31 -9.17 -9.58
CA ASN A 28 -10.51 -8.08 -9.06
C ASN A 28 -9.05 -8.24 -9.45
N ILE A 29 -8.44 -7.14 -9.82
CA ILE A 29 -6.99 -6.99 -9.96
C ILE A 29 -6.50 -5.95 -8.97
N SER A 30 -5.27 -6.07 -8.55
CA SER A 30 -4.60 -5.12 -7.66
C SER A 30 -3.20 -4.80 -8.16
N TYR A 31 -2.60 -3.77 -7.58
CA TYR A 31 -1.21 -3.48 -7.89
C TYR A 31 -0.27 -4.65 -7.57
N SER A 32 -0.52 -5.40 -6.51
CA SER A 32 0.27 -6.59 -6.18
C SER A 32 0.23 -7.65 -7.28
N GLN A 33 -0.93 -7.84 -7.92
CA GLN A 33 -1.05 -8.74 -9.08
C GLN A 33 -0.27 -8.23 -10.27
N LEU A 34 -0.40 -6.95 -10.62
CA LEU A 34 0.38 -6.32 -11.70
C LEU A 34 1.88 -6.44 -11.44
N SER A 35 2.32 -6.12 -10.24
CA SER A 35 3.73 -6.22 -9.86
C SER A 35 4.26 -7.66 -9.98
N MET A 36 3.46 -8.65 -9.56
CA MET A 36 3.82 -10.06 -9.68
C MET A 36 3.90 -10.50 -11.14
N TYR A 37 2.93 -10.11 -11.96
CA TYR A 37 2.93 -10.37 -13.40
C TYR A 37 4.16 -9.77 -14.08
N THR A 38 4.49 -8.52 -13.78
CA THR A 38 5.67 -7.85 -14.34
C THR A 38 6.98 -8.54 -13.96
N GLN A 39 7.06 -9.13 -12.76
CA GLN A 39 8.21 -9.93 -12.33
C GLN A 39 8.28 -11.29 -13.04
N CYS A 40 7.14 -11.98 -13.16
CA CYS A 40 7.03 -13.26 -13.84
C CYS A 40 5.55 -13.59 -14.12
N PRO A 41 5.11 -13.58 -15.39
CA PRO A 41 3.74 -13.93 -15.77
C PRO A 41 3.33 -15.33 -15.29
N LYS A 42 4.23 -16.32 -15.35
CA LYS A 42 3.97 -17.68 -14.84
C LYS A 42 3.68 -17.68 -13.33
N LYS A 43 4.45 -16.92 -12.55
CA LYS A 43 4.21 -16.82 -11.10
C LYS A 43 2.82 -16.24 -10.81
N TRP A 44 2.42 -15.20 -11.55
CA TRP A 44 1.08 -14.62 -11.42
C TRP A 44 -0.01 -15.63 -11.77
N ALA A 45 0.13 -16.36 -12.89
CA ALA A 45 -0.85 -17.35 -13.30
C ALA A 45 -1.02 -18.44 -12.23
N LEU A 46 0.06 -19.03 -11.75
CA LEU A 46 0.03 -20.03 -10.69
C LEU A 46 -0.66 -19.51 -9.41
N GLN A 47 -0.35 -18.28 -9.01
CA GLN A 47 -0.86 -17.68 -7.76
C GLN A 47 -2.34 -17.28 -7.84
N TYR A 48 -2.76 -16.68 -8.95
CA TYR A 48 -4.06 -16.02 -9.04
C TYR A 48 -5.05 -16.68 -9.97
N ARG A 49 -4.60 -17.21 -11.11
CA ARG A 49 -5.45 -17.88 -12.09
C ARG A 49 -5.66 -19.36 -11.74
N ASP A 50 -4.57 -20.07 -11.50
CA ASP A 50 -4.55 -21.53 -11.38
C ASP A 50 -4.76 -22.02 -9.93
N GLY A 51 -4.87 -21.10 -8.98
CA GLY A 51 -5.24 -21.40 -7.59
C GLY A 51 -4.13 -21.97 -6.70
N HIS A 52 -2.88 -22.06 -7.16
CA HIS A 52 -1.74 -22.53 -6.36
C HIS A 52 -1.25 -21.48 -5.37
N LYS A 53 -2.15 -20.94 -4.54
CA LYS A 53 -1.83 -19.85 -3.62
C LYS A 53 -0.86 -20.28 -2.54
N ILE A 54 0.37 -19.77 -2.59
CA ILE A 54 1.34 -19.89 -1.51
C ILE A 54 1.48 -18.51 -0.85
N ARG A 55 1.18 -18.44 0.44
CA ARG A 55 1.32 -17.22 1.26
C ARG A 55 2.39 -17.50 2.30
N GLU A 56 3.55 -16.89 2.11
CA GLU A 56 4.59 -16.86 3.14
C GLU A 56 4.24 -15.77 4.16
N GLN A 57 4.14 -16.16 5.43
CA GLN A 57 3.91 -15.20 6.51
C GLN A 57 5.24 -14.56 6.92
N SER A 58 5.17 -13.30 7.33
CA SER A 58 6.36 -12.55 7.73
C SER A 58 6.01 -11.56 8.83
N ILE A 59 6.85 -11.52 9.87
CA ILE A 59 6.72 -10.53 10.94
C ILE A 59 6.76 -9.08 10.41
N HIS A 60 7.46 -8.83 9.29
CA HIS A 60 7.48 -7.52 8.65
C HIS A 60 6.09 -7.12 8.11
N MET A 61 5.34 -8.06 7.54
CA MET A 61 3.98 -7.80 7.05
C MET A 61 3.03 -7.57 8.22
N THR A 62 3.04 -8.45 9.22
CA THR A 62 2.23 -8.36 10.43
C THR A 62 2.46 -7.02 11.15
N PHE A 63 3.71 -6.66 11.36
CA PHE A 63 4.11 -5.38 11.95
C PHE A 63 3.64 -4.19 11.10
N GLY A 64 3.82 -4.28 9.77
CA GLY A 64 3.40 -3.22 8.84
C GLY A 64 1.90 -2.94 8.97
N THR A 65 1.07 -3.98 8.91
CA THR A 65 -0.40 -3.86 9.05
C THR A 65 -0.78 -3.23 10.39
N ALA A 66 -0.29 -3.76 11.51
CA ALA A 66 -0.60 -3.22 12.84
C ALA A 66 -0.20 -1.75 13.00
N LEU A 67 0.99 -1.37 12.49
CA LEU A 67 1.46 0.01 12.56
C LEU A 67 0.61 0.95 11.69
N HIS A 68 0.24 0.53 10.47
CA HIS A 68 -0.64 1.29 9.60
C HIS A 68 -1.97 1.57 10.28
N GLU A 69 -2.65 0.55 10.77
CA GLU A 69 -3.95 0.67 11.42
C GLU A 69 -3.91 1.58 12.65
N THR A 70 -2.88 1.46 13.49
CA THR A 70 -2.69 2.34 14.66
C THR A 70 -2.50 3.81 14.24
N LEU A 71 -1.68 4.06 13.22
CA LEU A 71 -1.44 5.42 12.72
C LEU A 71 -2.69 6.01 12.05
N GLN A 72 -3.41 5.23 11.29
CA GLN A 72 -4.65 5.64 10.63
C GLN A 72 -5.73 6.00 11.66
N MET A 73 -5.91 5.18 12.69
CA MET A 73 -6.81 5.49 13.81
C MET A 73 -6.41 6.78 14.52
N TYR A 74 -5.12 6.98 14.80
CA TYR A 74 -4.63 8.23 15.39
C TYR A 74 -4.94 9.44 14.52
N LEU A 75 -4.74 9.35 13.19
CA LEU A 75 -5.05 10.41 12.24
C LEU A 75 -6.54 10.69 12.17
N ASP A 76 -7.37 9.65 12.17
CA ASP A 76 -8.82 9.78 12.14
C ASP A 76 -9.34 10.54 13.36
N VAL A 77 -8.93 10.15 14.56
CA VAL A 77 -9.31 10.87 15.80
C VAL A 77 -8.78 12.29 15.80
N MET A 78 -7.55 12.53 15.34
CA MET A 78 -6.94 13.86 15.29
C MET A 78 -7.72 14.83 14.40
N TYR A 79 -8.18 14.38 13.25
CA TYR A 79 -8.90 15.21 12.29
C TYR A 79 -10.40 15.26 12.53
N ASN A 80 -11.02 14.15 12.90
CA ASN A 80 -12.46 14.04 13.07
C ASN A 80 -12.93 14.47 14.48
N GLN A 81 -12.06 14.42 15.47
CA GLN A 81 -12.35 14.92 16.81
C GLN A 81 -11.46 16.10 17.18
N SER A 82 -10.26 15.85 17.70
CA SER A 82 -9.24 16.87 17.96
C SER A 82 -7.86 16.26 18.16
N ALA A 83 -6.82 17.10 17.99
CA ALA A 83 -5.44 16.69 18.28
C ALA A 83 -5.26 16.36 19.78
N VAL A 84 -5.99 17.00 20.68
CA VAL A 84 -5.95 16.70 22.11
C VAL A 84 -6.47 15.30 22.37
N LYS A 85 -7.65 14.97 21.83
CA LYS A 85 -8.23 13.63 21.97
C LYS A 85 -7.37 12.53 21.34
N ALA A 86 -6.73 12.82 20.21
CA ALA A 86 -5.80 11.87 19.62
C ALA A 86 -4.56 11.63 20.51
N ASP A 87 -4.09 12.67 21.20
CA ASP A 87 -2.94 12.56 22.14
C ASP A 87 -3.30 11.82 23.44
N GLU A 88 -4.59 11.76 23.79
CA GLU A 88 -5.10 11.01 24.95
C GLU A 88 -5.25 9.50 24.66
N LEU A 89 -5.15 9.07 23.39
CA LEU A 89 -5.25 7.66 23.03
C LEU A 89 -4.07 6.87 23.60
N ASP A 90 -4.37 5.71 24.17
CA ASP A 90 -3.35 4.72 24.53
C ASP A 90 -2.95 3.94 23.27
N LEU A 91 -2.08 4.59 22.48
CA LEU A 91 -1.62 4.03 21.20
C LEU A 91 -0.69 2.83 21.40
N GLU A 92 -0.08 2.68 22.55
CA GLU A 92 0.78 1.54 22.84
C GLU A 92 -0.06 0.27 23.02
N THR A 93 -1.09 0.32 23.85
CA THR A 93 -2.04 -0.79 24.03
C THR A 93 -2.81 -1.09 22.73
N ASP A 94 -3.22 -0.06 21.95
CA ASP A 94 -3.86 -0.27 20.65
C ASP A 94 -2.93 -1.02 19.69
N PHE A 95 -1.68 -0.58 19.57
CA PHE A 95 -0.69 -1.23 18.71
C PHE A 95 -0.39 -2.67 19.16
N GLU A 96 -0.24 -2.91 20.45
CA GLU A 96 -0.04 -4.26 20.99
C GLU A 96 -1.19 -5.18 20.61
N THR A 97 -2.42 -4.72 20.79
CA THR A 97 -3.62 -5.48 20.45
C THR A 97 -3.65 -5.83 18.95
N ARG A 98 -3.45 -4.84 18.08
CA ARG A 98 -3.41 -5.06 16.62
C ARG A 98 -2.29 -6.00 16.21
N LEU A 99 -1.09 -5.83 16.78
CA LEU A 99 0.04 -6.70 16.48
C LEU A 99 -0.23 -8.16 16.88
N ARG A 100 -0.87 -8.37 18.02
CA ARG A 100 -1.31 -9.70 18.49
C ARG A 100 -2.36 -10.30 17.57
N ASP A 101 -3.38 -9.53 17.19
CA ASP A 101 -4.46 -9.98 16.31
C ASP A 101 -3.93 -10.34 14.92
N CYS A 102 -3.14 -9.45 14.30
CA CYS A 102 -2.48 -9.70 13.02
C CYS A 102 -1.56 -10.93 13.08
N TYR A 103 -0.84 -11.12 14.21
CA TYR A 103 -0.01 -12.30 14.38
C TYR A 103 -0.83 -13.58 14.51
N ALA A 104 -1.92 -13.55 15.28
CA ALA A 104 -2.81 -14.69 15.47
C ALA A 104 -3.45 -15.13 14.15
N ASP A 105 -3.86 -14.19 13.32
CA ASP A 105 -4.42 -14.49 12.00
C ASP A 105 -3.37 -15.02 11.02
N ALA A 106 -2.16 -14.45 11.03
CA ALA A 106 -1.04 -14.95 10.23
C ALA A 106 -0.63 -16.37 10.68
N TYR A 107 -0.62 -16.66 11.97
CA TYR A 107 -0.35 -17.97 12.55
C TYR A 107 -1.37 -19.02 12.08
N LYS A 108 -2.68 -18.69 12.12
CA LYS A 108 -3.74 -19.57 11.59
C LYS A 108 -3.54 -19.83 10.09
N GLN A 109 -3.23 -18.80 9.30
CA GLN A 109 -2.96 -18.93 7.86
C GLN A 109 -1.70 -19.73 7.58
N ASN A 110 -0.73 -19.73 8.48
CA ASN A 110 0.50 -20.54 8.43
C ASN A 110 0.33 -21.94 9.04
N LYS A 111 -0.90 -22.47 9.03
CA LYS A 111 -1.26 -23.81 9.51
C LYS A 111 -0.92 -24.06 10.98
N GLY A 112 -0.86 -23.03 11.81
CA GLY A 112 -0.50 -23.13 13.23
C GLY A 112 1.01 -23.25 13.48
N GLU A 113 1.84 -22.85 12.53
CA GLU A 113 3.29 -22.80 12.68
C GLU A 113 3.77 -21.39 12.92
N HIS A 114 4.66 -21.20 13.88
CA HIS A 114 5.29 -19.91 14.14
C HIS A 114 6.24 -19.54 12.99
N PHE A 115 6.13 -18.31 12.50
CA PHE A 115 6.97 -17.77 11.42
C PHE A 115 8.01 -16.75 11.94
N THR A 116 8.08 -16.57 13.26
CA THR A 116 9.13 -15.80 13.95
C THR A 116 9.27 -16.28 15.39
N ASP A 117 10.41 -16.03 16.01
CA ASP A 117 10.65 -16.32 17.43
C ASP A 117 10.12 -15.21 18.35
N ALA A 118 9.98 -15.52 19.65
CA ALA A 118 9.45 -14.60 20.64
C ALA A 118 10.36 -13.39 20.91
N GLN A 119 11.67 -13.51 20.70
CA GLN A 119 12.61 -12.40 20.87
C GLN A 119 12.44 -11.39 19.75
N THR A 120 12.39 -11.87 18.51
CA THR A 120 12.13 -11.03 17.32
C THR A 120 10.77 -10.33 17.45
N LEU A 121 9.71 -11.03 17.89
CA LEU A 121 8.40 -10.42 18.10
C LEU A 121 8.44 -9.27 19.12
N ARG A 122 9.13 -9.45 20.25
CA ARG A 122 9.33 -8.39 21.26
C ARG A 122 10.12 -7.20 20.70
N GLU A 123 11.13 -7.47 19.87
CA GLU A 123 11.91 -6.41 19.22
C GLU A 123 11.01 -5.56 18.30
N PHE A 124 10.18 -6.20 17.49
CA PHE A 124 9.26 -5.50 16.61
C PHE A 124 8.22 -4.69 17.38
N TYR A 125 7.69 -5.23 18.48
CA TYR A 125 6.80 -4.48 19.36
C TYR A 125 7.48 -3.23 19.93
N SER A 126 8.67 -3.35 20.52
CA SER A 126 9.43 -2.21 21.04
C SER A 126 9.71 -1.14 19.99
N ASP A 127 10.14 -1.56 18.79
CA ASP A 127 10.35 -0.64 17.66
C ASP A 127 9.06 0.09 17.25
N GLY A 128 7.91 -0.59 17.30
CA GLY A 128 6.61 0.00 17.00
C GLY A 128 6.20 1.06 17.99
N VAL A 129 6.35 0.79 19.28
CA VAL A 129 6.09 1.77 20.35
C VAL A 129 6.95 3.01 20.20
N GLU A 130 8.24 2.85 19.90
CA GLU A 130 9.14 3.99 19.64
C GLU A 130 8.68 4.82 18.43
N ILE A 131 8.25 4.16 17.34
CA ILE A 131 7.75 4.83 16.13
C ILE A 131 6.50 5.64 16.43
N ILE A 132 5.53 5.06 17.14
CA ILE A 132 4.27 5.69 17.49
C ILE A 132 4.51 6.91 18.36
N ASN A 133 5.35 6.79 19.40
CA ASN A 133 5.72 7.88 20.27
C ASN A 133 6.47 8.99 19.52
N TYR A 134 7.35 8.63 18.59
CA TYR A 134 8.01 9.61 17.73
C TYR A 134 7.01 10.36 16.84
N LEU A 135 6.08 9.68 16.21
CA LEU A 135 5.10 10.29 15.32
C LEU A 135 4.11 11.19 16.08
N ARG A 136 3.63 10.77 17.26
CA ARG A 136 2.80 11.59 18.15
C ARG A 136 3.51 12.89 18.54
N LYS A 137 4.78 12.79 18.99
CA LYS A 137 5.61 13.97 19.34
C LYS A 137 5.87 14.90 18.16
N ASN A 138 5.98 14.35 16.95
CA ASN A 138 6.32 15.09 15.73
C ASN A 138 5.12 15.32 14.78
N ARG A 139 3.86 15.11 15.22
CA ARG A 139 2.67 15.20 14.35
C ARG A 139 2.56 16.50 13.56
N ARG A 140 2.93 17.64 14.19
CA ARG A 140 2.90 18.96 13.54
C ARG A 140 3.81 19.05 12.31
N LYS A 141 4.88 18.28 12.31
CA LYS A 141 5.81 18.24 11.19
C LYS A 141 5.23 17.54 9.97
N TYR A 142 4.44 16.48 10.20
CA TYR A 142 4.01 15.58 9.14
C TYR A 142 2.53 15.75 8.76
N PHE A 143 1.63 15.84 9.72
CA PHE A 143 0.20 15.74 9.49
C PHE A 143 -0.58 16.99 9.95
N SER A 144 -0.39 17.45 11.16
CA SER A 144 -1.19 18.53 11.77
C SER A 144 -0.77 19.92 11.27
N LYS A 145 -0.94 20.21 9.98
CA LYS A 145 -0.64 21.49 9.36
C LYS A 145 -1.92 22.29 9.11
N ARG A 146 -1.84 23.64 9.26
CA ARG A 146 -2.97 24.53 8.97
C ARG A 146 -3.41 24.40 7.51
N GLY A 147 -4.72 24.36 7.28
CA GLY A 147 -5.30 24.26 5.95
C GLY A 147 -5.37 22.83 5.39
N TRP A 148 -4.86 21.84 6.13
CA TRP A 148 -4.95 20.45 5.73
C TRP A 148 -6.16 19.76 6.37
N TRP A 149 -6.81 18.91 5.58
CA TRP A 149 -7.95 18.09 5.95
C TRP A 149 -7.69 16.63 5.62
N LEU A 150 -8.07 15.73 6.51
CA LEU A 150 -8.07 14.30 6.20
C LEU A 150 -9.29 14.01 5.33
N VAL A 151 -9.07 13.52 4.12
CA VAL A 151 -10.13 12.98 3.26
C VAL A 151 -10.55 11.61 3.78
N GLY A 152 -9.58 10.78 4.13
CA GLY A 152 -9.79 9.50 4.78
C GLY A 152 -8.52 8.65 4.84
N CYS A 153 -8.65 7.55 5.56
CA CYS A 153 -7.70 6.43 5.56
C CYS A 153 -8.37 5.24 4.87
N GLU A 154 -7.59 4.36 4.24
CA GLU A 154 -8.07 3.19 3.50
C GLU A 154 -9.17 3.55 2.48
N ILE A 155 -9.00 4.68 1.75
CA ILE A 155 -9.99 5.08 0.74
C ILE A 155 -9.97 4.05 -0.39
N PRO A 156 -11.11 3.38 -0.65
CA PRO A 156 -11.18 2.37 -1.70
C PRO A 156 -11.15 2.99 -3.09
N ILE A 157 -10.36 2.38 -3.97
CA ILE A 157 -10.39 2.60 -5.40
C ILE A 157 -10.98 1.34 -6.04
N VAL A 158 -12.11 1.46 -6.72
CA VAL A 158 -12.78 0.38 -7.44
C VAL A 158 -13.31 0.90 -8.77
N LEU A 159 -12.70 0.49 -9.86
CA LEU A 159 -13.14 0.90 -11.21
C LEU A 159 -12.70 -0.12 -12.28
N ALA A 160 -13.36 -0.11 -13.43
CA ALA A 160 -12.95 -0.90 -14.58
C ALA A 160 -11.85 -0.11 -15.35
N PRO A 161 -10.59 -0.56 -15.33
CA PRO A 161 -9.49 0.19 -15.95
C PRO A 161 -9.48 0.09 -17.48
N ASN A 162 -10.24 -0.86 -18.05
CA ASN A 162 -10.38 -1.08 -19.49
C ASN A 162 -11.87 -1.24 -19.84
N PRO A 163 -12.44 -0.38 -20.69
CA PRO A 163 -13.86 -0.46 -21.06
C PRO A 163 -14.25 -1.73 -21.82
N HIS A 164 -13.28 -2.41 -22.48
CA HIS A 164 -13.50 -3.70 -23.14
C HIS A 164 -13.50 -4.89 -22.17
N LEU A 165 -13.09 -4.65 -20.92
CA LEU A 165 -13.06 -5.64 -19.83
C LEU A 165 -13.90 -5.15 -18.63
N PRO A 166 -15.20 -4.91 -18.79
CA PRO A 166 -16.01 -4.23 -17.75
C PRO A 166 -16.14 -5.06 -16.48
N ARG A 167 -15.95 -6.38 -16.57
CA ARG A 167 -15.97 -7.30 -15.41
C ARG A 167 -14.63 -7.41 -14.68
N VAL A 168 -13.57 -6.78 -15.19
CA VAL A 168 -12.27 -6.73 -14.49
C VAL A 168 -12.17 -5.40 -13.76
N LYS A 169 -12.16 -5.45 -12.43
CA LYS A 169 -12.10 -4.26 -11.57
C LYS A 169 -10.71 -4.12 -10.97
N TYR A 170 -10.12 -2.95 -11.14
CA TYR A 170 -8.97 -2.57 -10.32
C TYR A 170 -9.45 -2.24 -8.92
N MET A 171 -8.86 -2.89 -7.93
CA MET A 171 -9.17 -2.65 -6.51
C MET A 171 -7.89 -2.31 -5.76
N GLY A 172 -7.93 -1.24 -5.00
CA GLY A 172 -6.85 -0.80 -4.12
C GLY A 172 -7.39 0.04 -2.99
N PHE A 173 -6.55 0.26 -1.99
CA PHE A 173 -6.86 1.11 -0.84
C PHE A 173 -5.76 2.14 -0.70
N LEU A 174 -6.14 3.39 -0.49
CA LEU A 174 -5.20 4.50 -0.30
C LEU A 174 -4.99 4.68 1.20
N ASP A 175 -3.78 4.42 1.68
CA ASP A 175 -3.48 4.43 3.13
C ASP A 175 -3.93 5.72 3.80
N VAL A 176 -3.58 6.88 3.22
CA VAL A 176 -4.00 8.20 3.72
C VAL A 176 -4.18 9.17 2.56
N VAL A 177 -5.31 9.84 2.50
CA VAL A 177 -5.54 10.94 1.55
C VAL A 177 -5.83 12.23 2.31
N MET A 178 -5.07 13.27 1.97
CA MET A 178 -5.21 14.59 2.56
C MET A 178 -5.57 15.62 1.48
N TYR A 179 -6.28 16.68 1.88
CA TYR A 179 -6.61 17.81 1.04
C TYR A 179 -6.11 19.11 1.66
N ASN A 180 -5.50 19.98 0.87
CA ASN A 180 -5.06 21.29 1.27
C ASN A 180 -6.01 22.36 0.71
N GLU A 181 -6.80 23.00 1.57
CA GLU A 181 -7.78 24.02 1.17
C GLU A 181 -7.16 25.32 0.63
N THR A 182 -5.89 25.59 0.94
CA THR A 182 -5.20 26.81 0.48
C THR A 182 -4.72 26.66 -0.97
N THR A 183 -4.26 25.48 -1.34
CA THR A 183 -3.72 25.20 -2.68
C THR A 183 -4.71 24.44 -3.57
N ASN A 184 -5.84 23.99 -3.02
CA ASN A 184 -6.83 23.12 -3.65
C ASN A 184 -6.22 21.80 -4.17
N LYS A 185 -5.20 21.28 -3.46
CA LYS A 185 -4.50 20.05 -3.88
C LYS A 185 -4.73 18.91 -2.91
N PHE A 186 -4.80 17.72 -3.48
CA PHE A 186 -4.77 16.47 -2.74
C PHE A 186 -3.33 15.95 -2.61
N ILE A 187 -3.09 15.15 -1.59
CA ILE A 187 -1.90 14.31 -1.50
C ILE A 187 -2.32 12.91 -1.09
N ILE A 188 -1.92 11.92 -1.88
CA ILE A 188 -2.05 10.50 -1.56
C ILE A 188 -0.74 10.07 -0.92
N ILE A 189 -0.82 9.60 0.31
CA ILE A 189 0.33 9.15 1.09
C ILE A 189 0.22 7.65 1.25
N ASP A 190 1.24 6.94 0.83
CA ASP A 190 1.39 5.50 1.02
C ASP A 190 2.46 5.27 2.10
N ILE A 191 2.04 4.65 3.20
CA ILE A 191 2.90 4.39 4.36
C ILE A 191 3.67 3.10 4.11
N LYS A 192 4.98 3.15 4.21
CA LYS A 192 5.83 1.96 4.09
C LYS A 192 6.70 1.79 5.32
N THR A 193 6.70 0.61 5.89
CA THR A 193 7.67 0.23 6.91
C THR A 193 8.95 -0.30 6.26
N SER A 194 10.08 0.07 6.79
CA SER A 194 11.39 -0.38 6.29
C SER A 194 12.38 -0.45 7.44
N THR A 195 13.25 -1.45 7.46
CA THR A 195 14.26 -1.55 8.50
C THR A 195 15.17 -0.32 8.52
N ARG A 196 15.65 0.12 7.35
CA ARG A 196 16.66 1.21 7.23
C ARG A 196 16.22 2.39 6.36
N GLY A 197 15.03 2.31 5.76
CA GLY A 197 14.56 3.24 4.73
C GLY A 197 14.93 2.78 3.32
N TRP A 198 14.65 3.63 2.34
CA TRP A 198 14.91 3.36 0.94
C TRP A 198 16.18 4.06 0.45
N ASN A 199 17.09 3.29 -0.14
CA ASN A 199 18.25 3.82 -0.87
C ASN A 199 17.83 4.29 -2.27
N ASP A 200 18.75 4.86 -3.03
CA ASP A 200 18.46 5.41 -4.36
C ASP A 200 18.02 4.34 -5.36
N LYS A 201 18.52 3.11 -5.25
CA LYS A 201 18.06 1.99 -6.08
C LYS A 201 16.58 1.67 -5.80
N ALA A 202 16.18 1.59 -4.53
CA ALA A 202 14.80 1.35 -4.14
C ALA A 202 13.86 2.50 -4.55
N LYS A 203 14.32 3.75 -4.47
CA LYS A 203 13.55 4.93 -4.92
C LYS A 203 13.38 4.97 -6.43
N LYS A 204 14.38 4.52 -7.21
CA LYS A 204 14.34 4.48 -8.69
C LYS A 204 13.57 3.28 -9.23
N ASP A 205 13.19 2.34 -8.39
CA ASP A 205 12.46 1.14 -8.78
C ASP A 205 11.04 1.48 -9.26
N LYS A 206 10.84 1.35 -10.56
CA LYS A 206 9.55 1.64 -11.21
C LYS A 206 8.42 0.77 -10.69
N SER A 207 8.73 -0.48 -10.31
CA SER A 207 7.73 -1.38 -9.75
C SER A 207 7.16 -0.88 -8.43
N LYS A 208 7.90 -0.08 -7.65
CA LYS A 208 7.40 0.60 -6.46
C LYS A 208 6.62 1.86 -6.79
N GLN A 209 7.16 2.67 -7.73
CA GLN A 209 6.58 3.97 -8.06
C GLN A 209 5.21 3.83 -8.74
N HIS A 210 5.02 2.85 -9.63
CA HIS A 210 3.80 2.65 -10.41
C HIS A 210 2.56 2.41 -9.52
N GLN A 211 2.71 1.88 -8.30
CA GLN A 211 1.59 1.76 -7.35
C GLN A 211 0.94 3.12 -7.11
N LEU A 212 1.70 4.08 -6.62
CA LEU A 212 1.18 5.40 -6.33
C LEU A 212 0.78 6.19 -7.58
N VAL A 213 1.46 5.98 -8.69
CA VAL A 213 1.10 6.61 -9.98
C VAL A 213 -0.27 6.14 -10.46
N LEU A 214 -0.57 4.84 -10.37
CA LEU A 214 -1.89 4.29 -10.69
C LEU A 214 -2.94 4.74 -9.68
N TYR A 215 -2.61 4.81 -8.39
CA TYR A 215 -3.51 5.35 -7.38
C TYR A 215 -3.89 6.80 -7.68
N LYS A 216 -2.92 7.65 -8.05
CA LYS A 216 -3.16 9.02 -8.49
C LYS A 216 -4.14 9.07 -9.67
N LYS A 217 -3.85 8.27 -10.71
CA LYS A 217 -4.70 8.20 -11.92
C LYS A 217 -6.13 7.79 -11.57
N PHE A 218 -6.28 6.71 -10.83
CA PHE A 218 -7.59 6.15 -10.53
C PHE A 218 -8.38 6.97 -9.51
N PHE A 219 -7.72 7.63 -8.56
CA PHE A 219 -8.36 8.60 -7.68
C PHE A 219 -8.92 9.79 -8.49
N ALA A 220 -8.14 10.29 -9.45
CA ALA A 220 -8.58 11.36 -10.36
C ALA A 220 -9.83 10.95 -11.14
N GLU A 221 -9.84 9.75 -11.72
CA GLU A 221 -10.95 9.21 -12.51
C GLU A 221 -12.20 8.94 -11.65
N GLN A 222 -12.03 8.28 -10.50
CA GLN A 222 -13.13 7.86 -9.64
C GLN A 222 -13.87 9.03 -9.02
N TYR A 223 -13.14 10.08 -8.62
CA TYR A 223 -13.71 11.23 -7.90
C TYR A 223 -13.79 12.50 -8.77
N ASN A 224 -13.52 12.38 -10.07
CA ASN A 224 -13.54 13.50 -11.03
C ASN A 224 -12.70 14.70 -10.55
N VAL A 225 -11.47 14.42 -10.09
CA VAL A 225 -10.50 15.41 -9.64
C VAL A 225 -9.44 15.60 -10.72
N PRO A 226 -9.04 16.85 -11.07
CA PRO A 226 -7.95 17.06 -12.01
C PRO A 226 -6.67 16.34 -11.54
N ILE A 227 -6.06 15.55 -12.41
CA ILE A 227 -4.90 14.75 -12.05
C ILE A 227 -3.70 15.60 -11.60
N ASP A 228 -3.59 16.84 -12.11
CA ASP A 228 -2.52 17.78 -11.75
C ASP A 228 -2.72 18.40 -10.36
N ASP A 229 -3.90 18.24 -9.77
CA ASP A 229 -4.20 18.67 -8.40
C ASP A 229 -3.93 17.56 -7.38
N ILE A 230 -3.33 16.45 -7.79
CA ILE A 230 -3.03 15.31 -6.93
C ILE A 230 -1.51 15.10 -6.86
N ASP A 231 -0.95 15.27 -5.68
CA ASP A 231 0.41 14.87 -5.35
C ASP A 231 0.42 13.44 -4.79
N ILE A 232 1.57 12.77 -4.87
CA ILE A 232 1.77 11.43 -4.28
C ILE A 232 3.05 11.39 -3.48
N GLU A 233 3.05 10.66 -2.37
CA GLU A 233 4.19 10.57 -1.47
C GLU A 233 4.29 9.19 -0.79
N PHE A 234 5.48 8.61 -0.79
CA PHE A 234 5.82 7.52 0.11
C PHE A 234 6.26 8.08 1.46
N PHE A 235 5.57 7.66 2.51
CA PHE A 235 5.90 7.97 3.89
C PHE A 235 6.60 6.76 4.51
N ILE A 236 7.94 6.74 4.42
CA ILE A 236 8.75 5.58 4.77
C ILE A 236 9.17 5.68 6.22
N VAL A 237 8.62 4.80 7.04
CA VAL A 237 8.90 4.68 8.47
C VAL A 237 10.06 3.72 8.68
N LYS A 238 11.16 4.21 9.21
CA LYS A 238 12.33 3.39 9.52
C LYS A 238 12.14 2.72 10.86
N ARG A 239 12.18 1.39 10.87
CA ARG A 239 12.07 0.59 12.10
C ARG A 239 13.31 0.76 12.98
N LYS A 240 14.50 0.64 12.39
CA LYS A 240 15.77 0.81 13.09
C LYS A 240 16.43 2.15 12.76
N LEU A 241 16.90 2.83 13.81
CA LEU A 241 17.80 3.97 13.68
C LEU A 241 19.17 3.52 14.16
N TYR A 242 20.17 3.71 13.31
CA TYR A 242 21.56 3.47 13.68
C TYR A 242 22.12 4.75 14.31
N GLU A 243 22.89 4.60 15.35
CA GLU A 243 23.67 5.71 15.89
C GLU A 243 24.69 6.15 14.85
N SER A 244 24.72 7.45 14.59
CA SER A 244 25.73 8.09 13.77
C SER A 244 26.32 9.25 14.55
N GLN A 245 27.64 9.31 14.60
CA GLN A 245 28.34 10.40 15.28
C GLN A 245 28.31 11.70 14.46
N ASP A 246 28.12 11.59 13.13
CA ASP A 246 28.26 12.72 12.22
C ASP A 246 26.94 13.43 11.90
N PHE A 247 25.79 12.75 12.00
CA PHE A 247 24.49 13.35 11.68
C PHE A 247 23.30 12.59 12.30
N VAL A 248 22.22 13.33 12.54
CA VAL A 248 20.96 12.77 13.07
C VAL A 248 20.21 12.03 11.98
N ILE A 249 20.01 10.73 12.16
CA ILE A 249 19.22 9.90 11.26
C ILE A 249 17.73 10.16 11.51
N LYS A 250 17.01 10.60 10.46
CA LYS A 250 15.59 10.85 10.53
C LYS A 250 14.80 9.53 10.53
N ARG A 251 13.87 9.36 11.47
CA ARG A 251 12.95 8.20 11.55
C ARG A 251 12.05 8.10 10.30
N ILE A 252 11.62 9.22 9.78
CA ILE A 252 10.75 9.30 8.62
C ILE A 252 11.52 9.79 7.39
N GLN A 253 11.36 9.06 6.30
CA GLN A 253 11.84 9.43 4.97
C GLN A 253 10.64 9.66 4.06
N GLN A 254 10.44 10.91 3.64
CA GLN A 254 9.40 11.26 2.67
C GLN A 254 10.03 11.24 1.27
N PHE A 255 9.37 10.58 0.33
CA PHE A 255 9.81 10.48 -1.05
C PHE A 255 8.62 10.67 -2.00
N ARG A 256 8.72 11.65 -2.88
CA ARG A 256 7.75 11.92 -3.94
C ARG A 256 8.28 11.39 -5.26
N PRO A 257 7.71 10.29 -5.79
CA PRO A 257 8.12 9.77 -7.07
C PRO A 257 7.67 10.68 -8.21
N PRO A 258 8.34 10.65 -9.38
CA PRO A 258 7.84 11.32 -10.58
C PRO A 258 6.43 10.83 -10.92
N SER A 259 5.49 11.76 -11.10
CA SER A 259 4.07 11.46 -11.29
C SER A 259 3.41 12.30 -12.39
N GLY A 260 4.21 12.89 -13.28
CA GLY A 260 3.71 13.61 -14.45
C GLY A 260 3.21 12.66 -15.56
N LYS A 261 2.76 13.23 -16.68
CA LYS A 261 2.14 12.52 -17.82
C LYS A 261 2.96 11.30 -18.29
N THR A 262 4.28 11.42 -18.37
CA THR A 262 5.17 10.31 -18.79
C THR A 262 5.08 9.13 -17.83
N SER A 263 5.13 9.37 -16.52
CA SER A 263 5.04 8.32 -15.50
C SER A 263 3.66 7.64 -15.51
N VAL A 264 2.59 8.44 -15.65
CA VAL A 264 1.21 7.93 -15.78
C VAL A 264 1.06 7.06 -17.01
N ASN A 265 1.57 7.49 -18.16
CA ASN A 265 1.53 6.70 -19.39
C ASN A 265 2.29 5.39 -19.27
N GLN A 266 3.49 5.40 -18.66
CA GLN A 266 4.27 4.18 -18.43
C GLN A 266 3.55 3.18 -17.51
N ALA A 267 3.00 3.65 -16.39
CA ALA A 267 2.26 2.80 -15.47
C ALA A 267 0.98 2.24 -16.11
N THR A 268 0.27 3.07 -16.88
CA THR A 268 -0.94 2.66 -17.62
C THR A 268 -0.60 1.64 -18.72
N LYS A 269 0.50 1.83 -19.45
CA LYS A 269 0.96 0.85 -20.44
C LYS A 269 1.21 -0.51 -19.81
N SER A 270 1.95 -0.57 -18.70
CA SER A 270 2.19 -1.83 -17.97
C SER A 270 0.90 -2.49 -17.50
N LEU A 271 -0.08 -1.69 -17.06
CA LEU A 271 -1.39 -2.23 -16.66
C LEU A 271 -2.16 -2.78 -17.86
N ASN A 272 -2.18 -2.07 -18.99
CA ASN A 272 -2.86 -2.54 -20.19
C ASN A 272 -2.23 -3.84 -20.71
N GLU A 273 -0.89 -3.93 -20.76
CA GLU A 273 -0.18 -5.16 -21.13
C GLU A 273 -0.57 -6.35 -20.22
N PHE A 274 -0.71 -6.10 -18.93
CA PHE A 274 -1.20 -7.11 -17.99
C PHE A 274 -2.64 -7.53 -18.29
N LEU A 275 -3.53 -6.56 -18.51
CA LEU A 275 -4.94 -6.81 -18.80
C LEU A 275 -5.11 -7.59 -20.11
N ASP A 276 -4.48 -7.15 -21.19
CA ASP A 276 -4.58 -7.75 -22.52
C ASP A 276 -4.02 -9.19 -22.55
N ASN A 277 -3.02 -9.45 -21.74
CA ASN A 277 -2.42 -10.79 -21.67
C ASN A 277 -3.16 -11.75 -20.76
N CYS A 278 -3.75 -11.26 -19.67
CA CYS A 278 -4.25 -12.11 -18.59
C CYS A 278 -5.77 -12.26 -18.57
N PHE A 279 -6.52 -11.42 -19.32
CA PHE A 279 -7.98 -11.40 -19.25
C PHE A 279 -8.62 -11.36 -20.64
N THR A 280 -9.85 -11.85 -20.68
CA THR A 280 -10.78 -11.73 -21.79
C THR A 280 -12.09 -11.14 -21.27
N SER A 281 -13.06 -10.87 -22.13
CA SER A 281 -14.41 -10.45 -21.72
C SER A 281 -15.12 -11.47 -20.83
N GLU A 282 -14.74 -12.76 -20.95
CA GLU A 282 -15.35 -13.88 -20.25
C GLU A 282 -14.66 -14.20 -18.91
N GLY A 283 -13.40 -13.78 -18.72
CA GLY A 283 -12.64 -14.09 -17.51
C GLY A 283 -11.14 -14.10 -17.73
N TYR A 284 -10.45 -15.07 -17.13
CA TYR A 284 -9.01 -15.24 -17.33
C TYR A 284 -8.69 -15.75 -18.74
N ASN A 285 -7.59 -15.25 -19.31
CA ASN A 285 -7.03 -15.84 -20.53
C ASN A 285 -6.34 -17.17 -20.18
N GLU A 286 -6.77 -18.24 -20.84
CA GLU A 286 -6.30 -19.62 -20.56
C GLU A 286 -4.94 -19.95 -21.21
N LYS A 287 -4.33 -19.03 -21.95
CA LYS A 287 -3.04 -19.26 -22.59
C LYS A 287 -1.93 -19.50 -21.55
N ASP A 288 -0.94 -20.31 -21.93
CA ASP A 288 0.26 -20.47 -21.12
C ASP A 288 1.01 -19.14 -20.91
N MET A 289 1.37 -18.91 -19.62
CA MET A 289 2.15 -17.73 -19.25
C MET A 289 3.63 -18.06 -19.20
N PRO A 290 4.48 -17.26 -19.84
CA PRO A 290 5.93 -17.52 -19.86
C PRO A 290 6.55 -17.39 -18.47
N ALA A 291 7.48 -18.29 -18.15
CA ALA A 291 8.35 -18.15 -17.00
C ALA A 291 9.51 -17.21 -17.35
N LEU A 292 9.69 -16.16 -16.54
CA LEU A 292 10.82 -15.25 -16.67
C LEU A 292 11.88 -15.61 -15.64
N THR A 293 13.01 -16.13 -16.11
CA THR A 293 14.15 -16.44 -15.25
C THR A 293 14.91 -15.15 -14.89
N ASN A 294 14.90 -14.83 -13.60
CA ASN A 294 15.58 -13.62 -13.08
C ASN A 294 15.96 -13.83 -11.60
N ASN A 295 16.57 -12.82 -10.98
CA ASN A 295 17.01 -12.90 -9.59
C ASN A 295 15.87 -13.17 -8.58
N ASN A 296 14.62 -12.89 -8.93
CA ASN A 296 13.47 -13.17 -8.04
C ASN A 296 13.17 -14.67 -7.95
N CYS A 297 13.67 -15.49 -8.89
CA CYS A 297 13.50 -16.95 -8.83
C CYS A 297 14.10 -17.57 -7.57
N LYS A 298 15.13 -16.93 -6.98
CA LYS A 298 15.75 -17.39 -5.71
C LYS A 298 14.76 -17.41 -4.54
N TRP A 299 13.71 -16.58 -4.64
CA TRP A 299 12.69 -16.40 -3.61
C TRP A 299 11.30 -16.81 -4.11
N CYS A 300 11.25 -17.55 -5.22
CA CYS A 300 9.97 -17.98 -5.80
C CYS A 300 9.63 -19.37 -5.28
N PRO A 301 8.47 -19.55 -4.60
CA PRO A 301 8.11 -20.84 -4.03
C PRO A 301 7.79 -21.90 -5.09
N TYR A 302 7.59 -21.51 -6.35
CA TYR A 302 7.33 -22.43 -7.46
C TYR A 302 8.60 -22.84 -8.21
N PHE A 303 9.72 -22.13 -8.00
CA PHE A 303 10.95 -22.37 -8.75
C PHE A 303 11.53 -23.75 -8.46
N LYS A 304 11.92 -24.50 -9.52
CA LYS A 304 12.41 -25.90 -9.45
C LYS A 304 11.39 -26.88 -8.84
N THR A 305 10.11 -26.61 -8.98
CA THR A 305 9.04 -27.57 -8.68
C THR A 305 8.41 -28.08 -9.98
N HIS A 306 7.51 -29.06 -9.89
CA HIS A 306 6.73 -29.53 -11.04
C HIS A 306 5.87 -28.44 -11.71
N LEU A 307 5.61 -27.31 -11.01
CA LEU A 307 4.87 -26.17 -11.53
C LEU A 307 5.75 -25.20 -12.34
N CYS A 308 7.06 -25.20 -12.08
CA CYS A 308 8.01 -24.33 -12.77
C CYS A 308 9.41 -24.94 -12.82
N ASN A 309 9.74 -25.52 -13.96
CA ASN A 309 11.04 -26.13 -14.26
C ASN A 309 12.02 -25.19 -14.97
N ALA A 310 11.79 -23.88 -14.92
CA ALA A 310 12.68 -22.89 -15.52
C ALA A 310 14.11 -23.04 -14.97
N THR A 311 15.09 -23.00 -15.86
CA THR A 311 16.52 -23.07 -15.52
C THR A 311 17.17 -21.72 -15.72
N PHE A 312 18.15 -21.37 -14.88
CA PHE A 312 19.03 -20.25 -15.19
C PHE A 312 19.94 -20.68 -16.33
N GLU A 313 19.84 -20.05 -17.48
CA GLU A 313 20.91 -20.10 -18.45
C GLU A 313 22.13 -19.39 -17.81
N LYS A 314 23.26 -20.11 -17.81
CA LYS A 314 24.53 -19.62 -17.22
C LYS A 314 25.17 -18.56 -18.10
#